data_cf3dc69e825b22225a7722c335880b35
#
_entry.id   cf3dc69e825b22225a7722c335880b35
#
_cell.length_a   1.000
_cell.length_b   1.000
_cell.length_c   1.000
_cell.angle_alpha   90.00
_cell.angle_beta   90.00
_cell.angle_gamma   90.00
#
_symmetry.space_group_name_H-M   'P 1'
#
loop_
_entity.id
_entity.type
_entity.pdbx_description
1 polymer ?
#
loop_
_entity_poly.entity_id
_entity_poly.type
_entity_poly.pdbx_seq_one_letter_code
_entity_poly.pdbx_strand_id
1 'polypeptide(L)'
;MTKSFSRSKTGSALALAASAAFAGALMLPSAAMAQQKFITIGTGGITGVYYAVGGAICRLVNKDRAKTGYRCSVESTGGSVYNVNTIKAGELDFGLAQSDVQYQAYKGTGPFKEPYGDLRAVMSVHPEPFTVVARKEANIKTFADFKGKRMNVGNPGSGTRSAMEELLTAMHMKLSDFSLASELKADEHGPALCDNKIDGFFYGVGHPSANIQDPTTTCGAKLVPLTGPAIDALVQKSPYYAYATIPGGLYANNPEPTKTYGVLATIVTSAKVPADTVYLITKAVFDNFDEFKKLHPAFAHLDPKNMVHDGLSAPLHEGAARYYREKGWIK
;
A
#
# COMPACT_ATOMS: atom_id res chain seq x y z
N MET A 1 70.84 4.22 -50.39
CA MET A 1 70.74 3.68 -51.76
C MET A 1 69.30 3.93 -52.20
N THR A 2 68.97 5.06 -52.72
CA THR A 2 68.88 5.59 -54.10
C THR A 2 68.25 4.62 -55.09
N LYS A 3 67.08 5.03 -55.62
CA LYS A 3 66.60 5.18 -56.98
C LYS A 3 65.10 5.25 -56.99
N SER A 4 64.37 6.33 -57.23
CA SER A 4 64.22 7.27 -58.37
C SER A 4 63.78 6.62 -59.69
N PHE A 5 62.77 7.26 -60.26
CA PHE A 5 62.21 7.31 -61.63
C PHE A 5 60.78 6.78 -61.77
N SER A 6 59.90 7.35 -62.50
CA SER A 6 59.79 8.54 -63.38
C SER A 6 58.31 8.57 -63.90
N ARG A 7 57.87 9.76 -64.15
CA ARG A 7 56.66 10.21 -64.83
C ARG A 7 56.23 9.41 -66.07
N SER A 8 54.90 9.31 -66.27
CA SER A 8 54.33 9.58 -67.60
C SER A 8 52.92 10.16 -67.50
N LYS A 9 52.74 11.30 -68.18
CA LYS A 9 51.49 12.01 -68.46
C LYS A 9 50.94 11.50 -69.79
N THR A 10 49.64 11.40 -69.89
CA THR A 10 48.73 11.69 -71.02
C THR A 10 47.35 11.25 -70.59
N GLY A 11 46.24 11.96 -70.66
CA GLY A 11 45.75 12.98 -71.51
C GLY A 11 44.37 12.56 -72.05
N SER A 12 43.43 13.49 -71.99
CA SER A 12 42.13 13.49 -72.68
C SER A 12 40.94 12.91 -71.87
N ALA A 13 40.03 13.72 -71.34
CA ALA A 13 38.98 14.56 -71.89
C ALA A 13 37.67 13.83 -72.27
N LEU A 14 36.60 14.35 -71.72
CA LEU A 14 35.15 14.25 -72.06
C LEU A 14 34.43 12.95 -71.80
N ALA A 15 33.48 13.02 -70.83
CA ALA A 15 32.06 12.93 -71.13
C ALA A 15 31.22 13.31 -69.87
N LEU A 16 30.52 14.44 -69.95
CA LEU A 16 29.39 14.75 -69.10
C LEU A 16 28.25 13.78 -69.43
N ALA A 17 27.80 13.02 -68.43
CA ALA A 17 26.50 12.37 -68.47
C ALA A 17 25.80 12.66 -67.14
N ALA A 18 24.82 13.49 -67.19
CA ALA A 18 23.91 13.81 -66.10
C ALA A 18 23.14 12.56 -65.67
N SER A 19 23.30 12.13 -64.43
CA SER A 19 22.42 11.19 -63.79
C SER A 19 21.81 11.85 -62.53
N ALA A 20 20.69 12.51 -62.71
CA ALA A 20 19.83 12.93 -61.64
C ALA A 20 19.23 11.69 -60.99
N ALA A 21 19.93 11.12 -59.99
CA ALA A 21 19.35 10.10 -59.15
C ALA A 21 18.43 10.72 -58.13
N PHE A 22 17.15 10.46 -58.32
CA PHE A 22 16.02 10.73 -57.46
C PHE A 22 16.28 10.16 -56.06
N ALA A 23 16.79 10.98 -55.13
CA ALA A 23 16.82 10.68 -53.72
C ALA A 23 15.41 10.91 -53.15
N GLY A 24 14.51 9.97 -53.40
CA GLY A 24 13.25 9.88 -52.70
C GLY A 24 13.55 9.43 -51.27
N ALA A 25 13.75 10.40 -50.37
CA ALA A 25 13.75 10.12 -48.92
C ALA A 25 12.36 9.60 -48.53
N LEU A 26 12.25 8.29 -48.43
CA LEU A 26 11.16 7.65 -47.71
C LEU A 26 11.20 8.13 -46.27
N MET A 27 10.47 9.20 -45.96
CA MET A 27 10.08 9.56 -44.60
C MET A 27 9.14 8.48 -44.11
N LEU A 28 9.73 7.39 -43.58
CA LEU A 28 9.00 6.47 -42.71
C LEU A 28 8.51 7.31 -41.55
N PRO A 29 7.19 7.33 -41.26
CA PRO A 29 6.71 7.96 -40.06
C PRO A 29 7.39 7.22 -38.90
N SER A 30 8.30 7.90 -38.19
CA SER A 30 8.75 7.44 -36.90
C SER A 30 7.49 7.29 -36.06
N ALA A 31 7.03 6.05 -35.89
CA ALA A 31 6.02 5.75 -34.88
C ALA A 31 6.61 6.28 -33.58
N ALA A 32 6.15 7.44 -33.14
CA ALA A 32 6.51 7.98 -31.85
C ALA A 32 6.11 6.90 -30.85
N MET A 33 7.08 6.10 -30.40
CA MET A 33 6.89 5.16 -29.30
C MET A 33 6.41 6.02 -28.15
N ALA A 34 5.12 5.95 -27.83
CA ALA A 34 4.56 6.66 -26.69
C ALA A 34 5.43 6.32 -25.50
N GLN A 35 6.06 7.33 -24.92
CA GLN A 35 6.95 7.14 -23.77
C GLN A 35 6.19 6.42 -22.68
N GLN A 36 6.65 5.21 -22.33
CA GLN A 36 5.99 4.38 -21.33
C GLN A 36 5.99 5.13 -19.99
N LYS A 37 4.80 5.32 -19.43
CA LYS A 37 4.60 5.94 -18.12
C LYS A 37 4.58 4.85 -17.05
N PHE A 38 5.32 5.05 -15.99
CA PHE A 38 5.37 4.12 -14.87
C PHE A 38 4.49 4.64 -13.74
N ILE A 39 3.90 3.71 -12.99
CA ILE A 39 3.14 3.95 -11.78
C ILE A 39 3.69 2.99 -10.74
N THR A 40 4.08 3.51 -9.56
CA THR A 40 4.54 2.74 -8.42
C THR A 40 3.55 2.84 -7.27
N ILE A 41 3.22 1.70 -6.65
CA ILE A 41 2.32 1.64 -5.49
C ILE A 41 3.07 0.99 -4.33
N GLY A 42 3.37 1.79 -3.30
CA GLY A 42 3.91 1.27 -2.04
C GLY A 42 2.85 0.54 -1.24
N THR A 43 3.19 -0.60 -0.69
CA THR A 43 2.25 -1.48 0.01
C THR A 43 2.67 -1.75 1.45
N GLY A 44 2.92 -2.98 1.82
CA GLY A 44 3.43 -3.49 3.09
C GLY A 44 4.14 -4.80 2.85
N GLY A 45 4.19 -5.68 3.85
CA GLY A 45 4.73 -7.03 3.70
C GLY A 45 3.93 -7.85 2.68
N ILE A 46 4.61 -8.77 1.99
CA ILE A 46 4.03 -9.55 0.88
C ILE A 46 2.90 -10.49 1.32
N THR A 47 2.87 -10.89 2.58
CA THR A 47 1.82 -11.75 3.17
C THR A 47 0.62 -10.96 3.71
N GLY A 48 0.71 -9.61 3.71
CA GLY A 48 -0.36 -8.71 4.13
C GLY A 48 -1.31 -8.32 3.00
N VAL A 49 -2.50 -7.84 3.37
CA VAL A 49 -3.56 -7.50 2.40
C VAL A 49 -3.20 -6.27 1.55
N TYR A 50 -2.36 -5.35 2.02
CA TYR A 50 -1.89 -4.21 1.22
C TYR A 50 -1.20 -4.65 -0.08
N TYR A 51 -0.35 -5.69 -0.01
CA TYR A 51 0.31 -6.20 -1.20
C TYR A 51 -0.70 -6.77 -2.22
N ALA A 52 -1.73 -7.45 -1.73
CA ALA A 52 -2.83 -7.94 -2.56
C ALA A 52 -3.62 -6.79 -3.21
N VAL A 53 -3.89 -5.70 -2.47
CA VAL A 53 -4.58 -4.50 -3.01
C VAL A 53 -3.76 -3.87 -4.12
N GLY A 54 -2.48 -3.56 -3.88
CA GLY A 54 -1.59 -2.98 -4.89
C GLY A 54 -1.49 -3.88 -6.13
N GLY A 55 -1.34 -5.19 -5.93
CA GLY A 55 -1.31 -6.18 -6.99
C GLY A 55 -2.58 -6.23 -7.83
N ALA A 56 -3.74 -6.16 -7.17
CA ALA A 56 -5.04 -6.12 -7.84
C ALA A 56 -5.21 -4.86 -8.70
N ILE A 57 -4.87 -3.69 -8.15
CA ILE A 57 -4.90 -2.42 -8.88
C ILE A 57 -3.96 -2.47 -10.09
N CYS A 58 -2.71 -2.87 -9.90
CA CYS A 58 -1.74 -2.95 -10.98
C CYS A 58 -2.13 -3.97 -12.06
N ARG A 59 -2.74 -5.10 -11.69
CA ARG A 59 -3.30 -6.06 -12.64
C ARG A 59 -4.33 -5.40 -13.56
N LEU A 60 -5.27 -4.65 -12.99
CA LEU A 60 -6.32 -3.95 -13.75
C LEU A 60 -5.75 -2.85 -14.64
N VAL A 61 -4.83 -2.03 -14.14
CA VAL A 61 -4.14 -0.99 -14.93
C VAL A 61 -3.36 -1.61 -16.08
N ASN A 62 -2.60 -2.67 -15.84
CA ASN A 62 -1.76 -3.33 -16.84
C ASN A 62 -2.56 -4.06 -17.93
N LYS A 63 -3.83 -4.43 -17.68
CA LYS A 63 -4.73 -5.03 -18.65
C LYS A 63 -4.89 -4.18 -19.92
N ASP A 64 -4.95 -2.85 -19.73
CA ASP A 64 -5.07 -1.88 -20.83
C ASP A 64 -3.75 -1.18 -21.20
N ARG A 65 -2.62 -1.72 -20.76
CA ARG A 65 -1.28 -1.13 -20.94
C ARG A 65 -0.97 -0.74 -22.38
N ALA A 66 -1.34 -1.60 -23.34
CA ALA A 66 -1.09 -1.34 -24.77
C ALA A 66 -1.84 -0.10 -25.28
N LYS A 67 -3.01 0.22 -24.70
CA LYS A 67 -3.84 1.38 -25.06
C LYS A 67 -3.43 2.64 -24.31
N THR A 68 -3.11 2.48 -23.03
CA THR A 68 -2.89 3.62 -22.12
C THR A 68 -1.44 4.08 -22.07
N GLY A 69 -0.48 3.20 -22.40
CA GLY A 69 0.95 3.43 -22.24
C GLY A 69 1.43 3.40 -20.79
N TYR A 70 0.56 3.10 -19.81
CA TYR A 70 0.93 3.01 -18.40
C TYR A 70 1.34 1.59 -18.01
N ARG A 71 2.40 1.50 -17.20
CA ARG A 71 2.83 0.28 -16.53
C ARG A 71 2.82 0.50 -15.02
N CYS A 72 2.04 -0.32 -14.31
CA CYS A 72 1.93 -0.30 -12.87
C CYS A 72 2.77 -1.44 -12.24
N SER A 73 3.48 -1.11 -11.17
CA SER A 73 4.22 -2.06 -10.32
C SER A 73 3.93 -1.80 -8.85
N VAL A 74 4.02 -2.85 -8.05
CA VAL A 74 3.87 -2.79 -6.60
C VAL A 74 5.22 -2.92 -5.94
N GLU A 75 5.38 -2.23 -4.81
CA GLU A 75 6.55 -2.32 -3.96
C GLU A 75 6.15 -2.80 -2.58
N SER A 76 6.85 -3.84 -2.09
CA SER A 76 6.77 -4.25 -0.68
C SER A 76 7.57 -3.26 0.17
N THR A 77 6.91 -2.69 1.18
CA THR A 77 7.47 -1.59 1.97
C THR A 77 7.32 -1.83 3.48
N GLY A 78 7.77 -0.87 4.27
CA GLY A 78 7.57 -0.85 5.71
C GLY A 78 6.13 -0.56 6.16
N GLY A 79 5.23 -0.18 5.25
CA GLY A 79 3.82 0.14 5.55
C GLY A 79 3.50 1.63 5.54
N SER A 80 2.41 2.01 6.21
CA SER A 80 1.70 3.29 6.01
C SER A 80 2.55 4.54 6.16
N VAL A 81 3.31 4.67 7.24
CA VAL A 81 4.14 5.86 7.52
C VAL A 81 5.29 5.95 6.51
N TYR A 82 5.91 4.81 6.19
CA TYR A 82 6.94 4.73 5.16
C TYR A 82 6.38 5.19 3.80
N ASN A 83 5.22 4.66 3.39
CA ASN A 83 4.60 4.99 2.09
C ASN A 83 4.30 6.49 1.99
N VAL A 84 3.71 7.09 3.03
CA VAL A 84 3.40 8.54 3.03
C VAL A 84 4.68 9.37 2.92
N ASN A 85 5.74 9.02 3.64
CA ASN A 85 7.01 9.74 3.56
C ASN A 85 7.67 9.60 2.19
N THR A 86 7.60 8.42 1.58
CA THR A 86 8.18 8.14 0.26
C THR A 86 7.39 8.83 -0.86
N ILE A 87 6.04 8.95 -0.72
CA ILE A 87 5.20 9.80 -1.59
C ILE A 87 5.59 11.28 -1.43
N LYS A 88 5.81 11.74 -0.19
CA LYS A 88 6.26 13.13 0.08
C LYS A 88 7.61 13.42 -0.57
N ALA A 89 8.51 12.45 -0.61
CA ALA A 89 9.81 12.52 -1.29
C ALA A 89 9.71 12.47 -2.82
N GLY A 90 8.58 12.04 -3.38
CA GLY A 90 8.38 11.87 -4.82
C GLY A 90 8.94 10.55 -5.38
N GLU A 91 9.23 9.58 -4.54
CA GLU A 91 9.79 8.28 -4.91
C GLU A 91 8.70 7.20 -5.12
N LEU A 92 7.49 7.41 -4.60
CA LEU A 92 6.28 6.63 -4.87
C LEU A 92 5.19 7.54 -5.43
N ASP A 93 4.42 7.05 -6.40
CA ASP A 93 3.26 7.76 -6.93
C ASP A 93 2.04 7.57 -6.02
N PHE A 94 1.85 6.35 -5.51
CA PHE A 94 0.74 5.96 -4.65
C PHE A 94 1.25 5.11 -3.49
N GLY A 95 0.44 5.03 -2.45
CA GLY A 95 0.72 4.13 -1.33
C GLY A 95 -0.55 3.70 -0.62
N LEU A 96 -0.50 2.51 -0.01
CA LEU A 96 -1.48 2.08 0.97
C LEU A 96 -1.14 2.75 2.29
N ALA A 97 -2.15 3.30 2.96
CA ALA A 97 -2.02 3.86 4.29
C ALA A 97 -3.29 3.62 5.11
N GLN A 98 -3.12 3.32 6.38
CA GLN A 98 -4.21 3.30 7.35
C GLN A 98 -4.86 4.70 7.43
N SER A 99 -6.17 4.77 7.66
CA SER A 99 -6.90 6.03 7.74
C SER A 99 -6.47 6.93 8.90
N ASP A 100 -5.98 6.37 10.01
CA ASP A 100 -5.34 7.10 11.11
C ASP A 100 -4.02 7.74 10.67
N VAL A 101 -3.16 6.99 9.97
CA VAL A 101 -1.89 7.50 9.42
C VAL A 101 -2.14 8.57 8.36
N GLN A 102 -3.16 8.39 7.51
CA GLN A 102 -3.58 9.42 6.56
C GLN A 102 -3.97 10.72 7.27
N TYR A 103 -4.80 10.62 8.33
CA TYR A 103 -5.20 11.76 9.15
C TYR A 103 -4.00 12.43 9.81
N GLN A 104 -3.16 11.64 10.48
CA GLN A 104 -1.97 12.13 11.19
C GLN A 104 -1.00 12.84 10.24
N ALA A 105 -0.77 12.27 9.06
CA ALA A 105 0.10 12.88 8.05
C ALA A 105 -0.46 14.22 7.54
N TYR A 106 -1.76 14.27 7.24
CA TYR A 106 -2.40 15.49 6.77
C TYR A 106 -2.43 16.59 7.84
N LYS A 107 -2.56 16.21 9.13
CA LYS A 107 -2.59 17.15 10.27
C LYS A 107 -1.21 17.45 10.89
N GLY A 108 -0.17 16.68 10.57
CA GLY A 108 1.16 16.83 11.20
C GLY A 108 1.17 16.35 12.65
N THR A 109 0.52 15.24 12.93
CA THR A 109 0.44 14.64 14.27
C THR A 109 0.99 13.22 14.29
N GLY A 110 1.03 12.57 15.45
CA GLY A 110 1.58 11.23 15.60
C GLY A 110 3.04 11.15 15.15
N PRO A 111 3.40 10.27 14.22
CA PRO A 111 4.78 10.14 13.72
C PRO A 111 5.23 11.29 12.81
N PHE A 112 4.34 12.21 12.43
CA PHE A 112 4.64 13.31 11.53
C PHE A 112 4.85 14.61 12.32
N LYS A 113 5.99 15.28 12.07
CA LYS A 113 6.38 16.52 12.77
C LYS A 113 5.67 17.76 12.22
N GLU A 114 5.16 17.69 11.01
CA GLU A 114 4.51 18.79 10.28
C GLU A 114 3.42 18.27 9.35
N PRO A 115 2.38 19.07 9.04
CA PRO A 115 1.36 18.71 8.09
C PRO A 115 1.92 18.44 6.70
N TYR A 116 1.43 17.37 6.06
CA TYR A 116 1.69 17.14 4.64
C TYR A 116 0.50 17.65 3.82
N GLY A 117 0.50 18.94 3.51
CA GLY A 117 -0.60 19.63 2.81
C GLY A 117 -0.86 19.14 1.39
N ASP A 118 0.14 18.52 0.70
CA ASP A 118 0.00 17.93 -0.63
C ASP A 118 -0.54 16.50 -0.60
N LEU A 119 -0.75 15.88 0.56
CA LEU A 119 -1.35 14.55 0.65
C LEU A 119 -2.77 14.57 0.10
N ARG A 120 -3.11 13.58 -0.72
CA ARG A 120 -4.45 13.41 -1.31
C ARG A 120 -4.94 11.99 -1.11
N ALA A 121 -6.22 11.86 -0.79
CA ALA A 121 -6.92 10.59 -0.79
C ALA A 121 -7.37 10.23 -2.20
N VAL A 122 -7.35 8.94 -2.51
CA VAL A 122 -7.93 8.39 -3.74
C VAL A 122 -9.20 7.62 -3.42
N MET A 123 -9.11 6.56 -2.64
CA MET A 123 -10.23 5.74 -2.20
C MET A 123 -9.89 5.01 -0.89
N SER A 124 -10.89 4.61 -0.13
CA SER A 124 -10.71 3.60 0.90
C SER A 124 -10.89 2.20 0.31
N VAL A 125 -10.41 1.19 1.02
CA VAL A 125 -10.50 -0.20 0.57
C VAL A 125 -11.16 -1.05 1.68
N HIS A 126 -10.45 -1.93 2.33
CA HIS A 126 -11.00 -2.86 3.31
C HIS A 126 -10.85 -2.34 4.75
N PRO A 127 -11.69 -2.82 5.68
CA PRO A 127 -11.47 -2.61 7.11
C PRO A 127 -10.18 -3.30 7.56
N GLU A 128 -9.51 -2.70 8.53
CA GLU A 128 -8.32 -3.22 9.19
C GLU A 128 -8.53 -3.29 10.70
N PRO A 129 -9.21 -4.32 11.20
CA PRO A 129 -9.28 -4.57 12.62
C PRO A 129 -7.88 -4.75 13.22
N PHE A 130 -7.58 -4.04 14.29
CA PHE A 130 -6.34 -4.30 15.03
C PHE A 130 -6.43 -5.67 15.68
N THR A 131 -5.50 -6.51 15.29
CA THR A 131 -5.48 -7.93 15.65
C THR A 131 -4.34 -8.19 16.61
N VAL A 132 -4.67 -8.65 17.79
CA VAL A 132 -3.68 -9.14 18.76
C VAL A 132 -3.68 -10.67 18.69
N VAL A 133 -2.50 -11.22 18.47
CA VAL A 133 -2.29 -12.67 18.42
C VAL A 133 -1.33 -13.07 19.52
N ALA A 134 -1.70 -14.09 20.30
CA ALA A 134 -0.89 -14.62 21.38
C ALA A 134 -0.51 -16.07 21.13
N ARG A 135 0.69 -16.45 21.54
CA ARG A 135 1.11 -17.84 21.61
C ARG A 135 0.22 -18.59 22.62
N LYS A 136 -0.23 -19.78 22.26
CA LYS A 136 -1.14 -20.59 23.06
C LYS A 136 -0.66 -20.76 24.51
N GLU A 137 0.61 -21.06 24.71
CA GLU A 137 1.23 -21.33 26.01
C GLU A 137 1.50 -20.07 26.84
N ALA A 138 1.38 -18.87 26.26
CA ALA A 138 1.57 -17.61 26.97
C ALA A 138 0.41 -17.29 27.94
N ASN A 139 -0.74 -17.98 27.79
CA ASN A 139 -1.94 -17.82 28.63
C ASN A 139 -2.46 -16.36 28.71
N ILE A 140 -2.44 -15.66 27.59
CA ILE A 140 -2.91 -14.28 27.46
C ILE A 140 -4.41 -14.28 27.19
N LYS A 141 -5.18 -13.52 27.95
CA LYS A 141 -6.63 -13.34 27.80
C LYS A 141 -7.01 -11.92 27.42
N THR A 142 -6.23 -10.95 27.88
CA THR A 142 -6.43 -9.52 27.63
C THR A 142 -5.11 -8.89 27.18
N PHE A 143 -5.17 -7.70 26.59
CA PHE A 143 -3.95 -7.00 26.19
C PHE A 143 -3.04 -6.66 27.40
N ALA A 144 -3.62 -6.38 28.57
CA ALA A 144 -2.86 -6.08 29.78
C ALA A 144 -1.96 -7.25 30.26
N ASP A 145 -2.32 -8.49 29.91
CA ASP A 145 -1.54 -9.69 30.28
C ASP A 145 -0.19 -9.76 29.56
N PHE A 146 0.03 -8.90 28.56
CA PHE A 146 1.34 -8.78 27.90
C PHE A 146 2.39 -8.03 28.72
N LYS A 147 2.03 -7.41 29.85
CA LYS A 147 3.01 -6.80 30.74
C LYS A 147 4.03 -7.86 31.20
N GLY A 148 5.32 -7.55 31.02
CA GLY A 148 6.42 -8.49 31.29
C GLY A 148 6.59 -9.60 30.25
N LYS A 149 5.85 -9.62 29.15
CA LYS A 149 5.96 -10.59 28.05
C LYS A 149 6.73 -10.01 26.88
N ARG A 150 7.08 -10.88 25.93
CA ARG A 150 7.76 -10.50 24.66
C ARG A 150 6.69 -10.17 23.61
N MET A 151 6.59 -8.91 23.26
CA MET A 151 5.55 -8.40 22.33
C MET A 151 6.18 -7.85 21.07
N ASN A 152 5.70 -8.27 19.89
CA ASN A 152 6.02 -7.54 18.66
C ASN A 152 5.06 -6.36 18.49
N VAL A 153 5.64 -5.16 18.50
CA VAL A 153 4.91 -3.88 18.50
C VAL A 153 4.84 -3.23 17.11
N GLY A 154 5.27 -3.96 16.09
CA GLY A 154 5.35 -3.48 14.70
C GLY A 154 6.67 -2.79 14.38
N ASN A 155 7.07 -2.88 13.11
CA ASN A 155 8.32 -2.28 12.63
C ASN A 155 8.22 -0.74 12.55
N PRO A 156 9.35 -0.04 12.72
CA PRO A 156 9.41 1.40 12.47
C PRO A 156 8.90 1.74 11.06
N GLY A 157 8.13 2.81 10.94
CA GLY A 157 7.52 3.23 9.67
C GLY A 157 6.23 2.50 9.29
N SER A 158 5.74 1.56 10.09
CA SER A 158 4.43 0.93 9.90
C SER A 158 3.29 1.72 10.57
N GLY A 159 2.09 1.62 10.01
CA GLY A 159 0.87 2.10 10.67
C GLY A 159 0.55 1.30 11.93
N THR A 160 0.86 0.00 11.92
CA THR A 160 0.77 -0.87 13.09
C THR A 160 1.54 -0.30 14.28
N ARG A 161 2.78 0.17 14.09
CA ARG A 161 3.58 0.79 15.15
C ARG A 161 2.95 2.08 15.64
N SER A 162 2.46 2.93 14.75
CA SER A 162 1.78 4.18 15.11
C SER A 162 0.55 3.90 15.97
N ALA A 163 -0.31 2.97 15.56
CA ALA A 163 -1.50 2.58 16.32
C ALA A 163 -1.17 1.90 17.65
N MET A 164 -0.09 1.10 17.71
CA MET A 164 0.38 0.51 18.97
C MET A 164 0.77 1.57 19.99
N GLU A 165 1.45 2.64 19.58
CA GLU A 165 1.84 3.73 20.46
C GLU A 165 0.63 4.49 21.03
N GLU A 166 -0.42 4.69 20.21
CA GLU A 166 -1.68 5.25 20.68
C GLU A 166 -2.41 4.31 21.64
N LEU A 167 -2.45 3.00 21.35
CA LEU A 167 -3.02 2.00 22.25
C LEU A 167 -2.31 1.98 23.61
N LEU A 168 -0.99 1.94 23.60
CA LEU A 168 -0.21 1.96 24.84
C LEU A 168 -0.47 3.23 25.65
N THR A 169 -0.56 4.37 24.98
CA THR A 169 -0.89 5.66 25.64
C THR A 169 -2.28 5.60 26.28
N ALA A 170 -3.29 5.10 25.58
CA ALA A 170 -4.65 4.97 26.08
C ALA A 170 -4.75 4.01 27.27
N MET A 171 -3.95 2.95 27.27
CA MET A 171 -3.89 1.96 28.34
C MET A 171 -2.93 2.31 29.49
N HIS A 172 -2.32 3.52 29.46
CA HIS A 172 -1.29 3.93 30.42
C HIS A 172 -0.11 2.94 30.50
N MET A 173 0.23 2.34 29.37
CA MET A 173 1.36 1.43 29.18
C MET A 173 2.44 2.09 28.34
N LYS A 174 3.62 1.51 28.37
CA LYS A 174 4.80 1.95 27.60
C LYS A 174 5.58 0.74 27.10
N LEU A 175 6.44 0.93 26.10
CA LEU A 175 7.25 -0.15 25.52
C LEU A 175 8.10 -0.88 26.56
N SER A 176 8.58 -0.18 27.58
CA SER A 176 9.36 -0.79 28.67
C SER A 176 8.55 -1.66 29.63
N ASP A 177 7.22 -1.71 29.49
CA ASP A 177 6.40 -2.67 30.26
C ASP A 177 6.45 -4.08 29.68
N PHE A 178 6.94 -4.24 28.46
CA PHE A 178 7.26 -5.54 27.89
C PHE A 178 8.66 -5.97 28.28
N SER A 179 8.87 -7.30 28.47
CA SER A 179 10.22 -7.81 28.66
C SER A 179 11.06 -7.74 27.38
N LEU A 180 10.38 -7.72 26.22
CA LEU A 180 10.93 -7.47 24.90
C LEU A 180 9.85 -6.80 24.06
N ALA A 181 10.09 -5.57 23.61
CA ALA A 181 9.32 -4.92 22.55
C ALA A 181 10.07 -5.14 21.23
N SER A 182 9.72 -6.17 20.47
CA SER A 182 10.35 -6.44 19.18
C SER A 182 9.68 -5.64 18.06
N GLU A 183 10.44 -5.34 17.03
CA GLU A 183 10.04 -4.48 15.91
C GLU A 183 10.11 -5.23 14.57
N LEU A 184 9.65 -6.49 14.60
CA LEU A 184 9.64 -7.37 13.42
C LEU A 184 8.66 -6.86 12.37
N LYS A 185 9.03 -7.05 11.12
CA LYS A 185 8.12 -6.82 10.00
C LYS A 185 6.97 -7.83 10.01
N ALA A 186 5.89 -7.49 9.30
CA ALA A 186 4.69 -8.31 9.26
C ALA A 186 4.94 -9.76 8.83
N ASP A 187 5.85 -9.99 7.91
CA ASP A 187 6.18 -11.35 7.41
C ASP A 187 6.97 -12.19 8.41
N GLU A 188 7.52 -11.58 9.46
CA GLU A 188 8.42 -12.21 10.43
C GLU A 188 7.72 -12.59 11.74
N HIS A 189 6.61 -11.91 12.11
CA HIS A 189 6.02 -12.07 13.43
C HIS A 189 5.33 -13.44 13.62
N GLY A 190 4.68 -14.01 12.59
CA GLY A 190 4.07 -15.34 12.66
C GLY A 190 5.10 -16.44 12.94
N PRO A 191 6.16 -16.58 12.13
CA PRO A 191 7.27 -17.49 12.41
C PRO A 191 7.90 -17.26 13.78
N ALA A 192 8.18 -16.02 14.17
CA ALA A 192 8.76 -15.70 15.48
C ALA A 192 7.87 -16.12 16.65
N LEU A 193 6.54 -16.04 16.49
CA LEU A 193 5.58 -16.52 17.48
C LEU A 193 5.65 -18.04 17.64
N CYS A 194 5.61 -18.78 16.53
CA CYS A 194 5.66 -20.24 16.53
C CYS A 194 7.01 -20.76 17.01
N ASP A 195 8.11 -20.07 16.73
CA ASP A 195 9.47 -20.37 17.21
C ASP A 195 9.69 -19.99 18.69
N ASN A 196 8.65 -19.53 19.41
CA ASN A 196 8.74 -19.07 20.78
C ASN A 196 9.76 -17.92 21.00
N LYS A 197 9.97 -17.05 20.01
CA LYS A 197 10.81 -15.86 20.13
C LYS A 197 10.03 -14.66 20.70
N ILE A 198 8.71 -14.64 20.46
CA ILE A 198 7.76 -13.66 21.01
C ILE A 198 6.56 -14.40 21.63
N ASP A 199 5.86 -13.75 22.55
CA ASP A 199 4.65 -14.27 23.19
C ASP A 199 3.38 -13.77 22.50
N GLY A 200 3.48 -12.69 21.74
CA GLY A 200 2.39 -12.16 20.92
C GLY A 200 2.84 -11.06 19.99
N PHE A 201 1.90 -10.64 19.13
CA PHE A 201 2.08 -9.50 18.26
C PHE A 201 0.77 -8.73 18.06
N PHE A 202 0.92 -7.42 17.79
CA PHE A 202 -0.16 -6.53 17.39
C PHE A 202 -0.02 -6.24 15.90
N TYR A 203 -1.13 -6.26 15.16
CA TYR A 203 -1.11 -6.03 13.71
C TYR A 203 -2.43 -5.42 13.21
N GLY A 204 -2.35 -4.28 12.51
CA GLY A 204 -3.45 -3.73 11.73
C GLY A 204 -3.49 -4.38 10.35
N VAL A 205 -4.54 -5.13 10.04
CA VAL A 205 -4.62 -5.88 8.78
C VAL A 205 -6.06 -6.21 8.40
N GLY A 206 -6.34 -6.27 7.10
CA GLY A 206 -7.60 -6.83 6.57
C GLY A 206 -7.70 -8.34 6.77
N HIS A 207 -8.92 -8.84 6.83
CA HIS A 207 -9.20 -10.26 7.04
C HIS A 207 -9.93 -10.88 5.84
N PRO A 208 -9.63 -12.17 5.51
CA PRO A 208 -8.57 -13.02 6.08
C PRO A 208 -7.17 -12.57 5.66
N SER A 209 -6.18 -12.88 6.50
CA SER A 209 -4.76 -12.59 6.25
C SER A 209 -3.89 -13.79 6.54
N ALA A 210 -2.92 -14.06 5.66
CA ALA A 210 -1.96 -15.16 5.83
C ALA A 210 -1.13 -14.99 7.11
N ASN A 211 -0.75 -13.75 7.46
CA ASN A 211 -0.01 -13.45 8.69
C ASN A 211 -0.70 -13.93 9.97
N ILE A 212 -2.03 -14.06 9.96
CA ILE A 212 -2.84 -14.55 11.08
C ILE A 212 -3.17 -16.04 10.89
N GLN A 213 -3.45 -16.44 9.66
CA GLN A 213 -3.82 -17.82 9.34
C GLN A 213 -2.67 -18.79 9.65
N ASP A 214 -1.45 -18.44 9.26
CA ASP A 214 -0.29 -19.31 9.42
C ASP A 214 -0.02 -19.66 10.90
N PRO A 215 0.16 -18.72 11.85
CA PRO A 215 0.41 -19.06 13.24
C PRO A 215 -0.80 -19.71 13.92
N THR A 216 -2.04 -19.37 13.56
CA THR A 216 -3.23 -20.02 14.12
C THR A 216 -3.34 -21.49 13.70
N THR A 217 -2.90 -21.83 12.49
CA THR A 217 -2.89 -23.19 11.95
C THR A 217 -1.67 -23.97 12.44
N THR A 218 -0.47 -23.37 12.36
CA THR A 218 0.81 -24.04 12.58
C THR A 218 1.09 -24.29 14.06
N CYS A 219 0.87 -23.30 14.93
CA CYS A 219 1.18 -23.40 16.35
C CYS A 219 -0.01 -23.07 17.28
N GLY A 220 -1.22 -23.08 16.75
CA GLY A 220 -2.43 -22.95 17.55
C GLY A 220 -2.60 -21.60 18.23
N ALA A 221 -2.03 -20.54 17.65
CA ALA A 221 -2.11 -19.18 18.17
C ALA A 221 -3.56 -18.71 18.40
N LYS A 222 -3.75 -17.83 19.37
CA LYS A 222 -5.06 -17.32 19.79
C LYS A 222 -5.20 -15.85 19.50
N LEU A 223 -6.38 -15.45 19.04
CA LEU A 223 -6.78 -14.04 18.96
C LEU A 223 -7.14 -13.54 20.35
N VAL A 224 -6.71 -12.33 20.68
CA VAL A 224 -6.97 -11.67 21.96
C VAL A 224 -7.84 -10.44 21.73
N PRO A 225 -8.98 -10.28 22.41
CA PRO A 225 -9.86 -9.15 22.23
C PRO A 225 -9.21 -7.83 22.69
N LEU A 226 -9.52 -6.75 22.00
CA LEU A 226 -9.20 -5.38 22.40
C LEU A 226 -10.50 -4.66 22.78
N THR A 227 -10.81 -4.65 24.08
CA THR A 227 -12.05 -4.09 24.63
C THR A 227 -11.78 -3.42 25.98
N GLY A 228 -12.76 -2.66 26.44
CA GLY A 228 -12.76 -2.01 27.75
C GLY A 228 -12.63 -0.51 27.69
N PRO A 229 -12.71 0.19 28.87
CA PRO A 229 -12.85 1.63 28.94
C PRO A 229 -11.76 2.44 28.21
N ALA A 230 -10.53 1.94 28.21
CA ALA A 230 -9.42 2.60 27.49
C ALA A 230 -9.63 2.57 25.97
N ILE A 231 -10.10 1.43 25.44
CA ILE A 231 -10.44 1.28 24.01
C ILE A 231 -11.65 2.14 23.67
N ASP A 232 -12.68 2.14 24.51
CA ASP A 232 -13.88 2.95 24.30
C ASP A 232 -13.54 4.44 24.25
N ALA A 233 -12.70 4.92 25.16
CA ALA A 233 -12.22 6.31 25.17
C ALA A 233 -11.40 6.65 23.91
N LEU A 234 -10.56 5.70 23.45
CA LEU A 234 -9.74 5.87 22.26
C LEU A 234 -10.60 5.99 21.00
N VAL A 235 -11.56 5.09 20.83
CA VAL A 235 -12.49 5.10 19.68
C VAL A 235 -13.37 6.36 19.68
N GLN A 236 -13.87 6.79 20.83
CA GLN A 236 -14.72 7.99 20.93
C GLN A 236 -13.97 9.29 20.61
N LYS A 237 -12.68 9.37 20.93
CA LYS A 237 -11.86 10.58 20.71
C LYS A 237 -11.28 10.68 19.31
N SER A 238 -11.16 9.57 18.60
CA SER A 238 -10.41 9.50 17.35
C SER A 238 -11.36 9.38 16.16
N PRO A 239 -11.35 10.32 15.20
CA PRO A 239 -12.30 10.33 14.09
C PRO A 239 -12.03 9.21 13.06
N TYR A 240 -10.95 8.47 13.21
CA TYR A 240 -10.50 7.42 12.30
C TYR A 240 -10.63 6.01 12.87
N TYR A 241 -10.99 5.85 14.16
CA TYR A 241 -11.21 4.54 14.77
C TYR A 241 -12.70 4.18 14.81
N ALA A 242 -12.98 2.91 14.60
CA ALA A 242 -14.31 2.34 14.75
C ALA A 242 -14.23 0.96 15.42
N TYR A 243 -15.29 0.58 16.14
CA TYR A 243 -15.40 -0.78 16.65
C TYR A 243 -15.46 -1.79 15.51
N ALA A 244 -14.79 -2.92 15.71
CA ALA A 244 -14.73 -4.01 14.74
C ALA A 244 -14.87 -5.36 15.42
N THR A 245 -15.23 -6.37 14.64
CA THR A 245 -15.26 -7.76 15.09
C THR A 245 -14.64 -8.64 14.04
N ILE A 246 -13.66 -9.44 14.43
CA ILE A 246 -13.09 -10.50 13.60
C ILE A 246 -14.02 -11.71 13.73
N PRO A 247 -14.61 -12.24 12.64
CA PRO A 247 -15.56 -13.33 12.70
C PRO A 247 -14.97 -14.59 13.36
N GLY A 248 -15.77 -15.24 14.20
CA GLY A 248 -15.41 -16.55 14.75
C GLY A 248 -15.31 -17.62 13.67
N GLY A 249 -14.39 -18.56 13.84
CA GLY A 249 -14.15 -19.63 12.88
C GLY A 249 -13.36 -19.20 11.63
N LEU A 250 -13.07 -17.92 11.46
CA LEU A 250 -12.26 -17.44 10.33
C LEU A 250 -10.83 -17.99 10.38
N TYR A 251 -10.29 -18.18 11.57
CA TYR A 251 -8.95 -18.72 11.82
C TYR A 251 -9.00 -19.98 12.64
N ALA A 252 -8.13 -20.94 12.34
CA ALA A 252 -8.02 -22.20 13.06
C ALA A 252 -7.86 -21.95 14.58
N ASN A 253 -8.50 -22.80 15.38
CA ASN A 253 -8.48 -22.74 16.84
C ASN A 253 -9.10 -21.47 17.47
N ASN A 254 -9.80 -20.64 16.71
CA ASN A 254 -10.46 -19.40 17.16
C ASN A 254 -11.94 -19.43 16.76
N PRO A 255 -12.80 -20.25 17.42
CA PRO A 255 -14.20 -20.43 17.01
C PRO A 255 -15.08 -19.22 17.35
N GLU A 256 -14.71 -18.43 18.36
CA GLU A 256 -15.50 -17.31 18.84
C GLU A 256 -15.15 -16.00 18.13
N PRO A 257 -16.13 -15.10 17.92
CA PRO A 257 -15.86 -13.77 17.42
C PRO A 257 -14.93 -12.98 18.33
N THR A 258 -13.95 -12.29 17.78
CA THR A 258 -13.01 -11.46 18.55
C THR A 258 -13.36 -10.00 18.39
N LYS A 259 -13.81 -9.36 19.48
CA LYS A 259 -14.12 -7.91 19.51
C LYS A 259 -12.83 -7.11 19.54
N THR A 260 -12.79 -6.03 18.74
CA THR A 260 -11.66 -5.14 18.65
C THR A 260 -12.10 -3.76 18.13
N TYR A 261 -11.18 -2.93 17.75
CA TYR A 261 -11.39 -1.71 16.99
C TYR A 261 -10.42 -1.67 15.81
N GLY A 262 -10.59 -0.73 14.91
CA GLY A 262 -9.72 -0.67 13.74
C GLY A 262 -9.91 0.58 12.92
N VAL A 263 -9.30 0.55 11.76
CA VAL A 263 -9.24 1.61 10.75
C VAL A 263 -9.68 1.09 9.39
N LEU A 264 -9.59 1.93 8.37
CA LEU A 264 -9.71 1.53 6.97
C LEU A 264 -8.35 1.61 6.27
N ALA A 265 -8.09 0.66 5.39
CA ALA A 265 -7.04 0.79 4.39
C ALA A 265 -7.43 1.86 3.37
N THR A 266 -6.52 2.75 3.02
CA THR A 266 -6.76 3.81 2.03
C THR A 266 -5.65 3.85 0.99
N ILE A 267 -6.00 4.27 -0.23
CA ILE A 267 -5.04 4.63 -1.27
C ILE A 267 -4.82 6.14 -1.18
N VAL A 268 -3.56 6.50 -1.01
CA VAL A 268 -3.13 7.91 -0.94
C VAL A 268 -2.09 8.22 -2.01
N THR A 269 -1.98 9.49 -2.34
CA THR A 269 -1.06 10.02 -3.34
C THR A 269 -0.69 11.47 -3.02
N SER A 270 0.14 12.10 -3.83
CA SER A 270 0.45 13.52 -3.76
C SER A 270 -0.40 14.34 -4.74
N ALA A 271 -0.75 15.57 -4.38
CA ALA A 271 -1.34 16.55 -5.30
C ALA A 271 -0.47 16.80 -6.55
N LYS A 272 0.82 16.44 -6.50
CA LYS A 272 1.77 16.59 -7.61
C LYS A 272 1.66 15.50 -8.67
N VAL A 273 1.02 14.36 -8.36
CA VAL A 273 0.77 13.30 -9.34
C VAL A 273 -0.26 13.81 -10.36
N PRO A 274 -0.04 13.62 -11.66
CA PRO A 274 -0.97 14.14 -12.68
C PRO A 274 -2.40 13.60 -12.52
N ALA A 275 -3.40 14.47 -12.66
CA ALA A 275 -4.81 14.10 -12.51
C ALA A 275 -5.24 12.94 -13.41
N ASP A 276 -4.71 12.87 -14.64
CA ASP A 276 -5.01 11.78 -15.58
C ASP A 276 -4.46 10.43 -15.09
N THR A 277 -3.32 10.41 -14.38
CA THR A 277 -2.77 9.19 -13.78
C THR A 277 -3.66 8.68 -12.64
N VAL A 278 -4.13 9.59 -11.77
CA VAL A 278 -5.03 9.21 -10.66
C VAL A 278 -6.40 8.82 -11.19
N TYR A 279 -6.93 9.53 -12.19
CA TYR A 279 -8.16 9.17 -12.87
C TYR A 279 -8.08 7.76 -13.48
N LEU A 280 -6.95 7.43 -14.15
CA LEU A 280 -6.73 6.10 -14.74
C LEU A 280 -6.80 4.99 -13.70
N ILE A 281 -6.13 5.14 -12.55
CA ILE A 281 -6.16 4.14 -11.46
C ILE A 281 -7.58 4.00 -10.91
N THR A 282 -8.24 5.12 -10.63
CA THR A 282 -9.60 5.15 -10.10
C THR A 282 -10.55 4.44 -11.06
N LYS A 283 -10.49 4.78 -12.34
CA LYS A 283 -11.28 4.16 -13.40
C LYS A 283 -10.98 2.66 -13.55
N ALA A 284 -9.72 2.25 -13.50
CA ALA A 284 -9.34 0.85 -13.61
C ALA A 284 -9.98 -0.01 -12.51
N VAL A 285 -10.04 0.50 -11.27
CA VAL A 285 -10.69 -0.20 -10.15
C VAL A 285 -12.21 -0.24 -10.33
N PHE A 286 -12.85 0.91 -10.50
CA PHE A 286 -14.30 0.99 -10.41
C PHE A 286 -15.03 0.53 -11.69
N ASP A 287 -14.43 0.65 -12.87
CA ASP A 287 -15.02 0.07 -14.09
C ASP A 287 -14.86 -1.46 -14.15
N ASN A 288 -13.93 -2.03 -13.36
CA ASN A 288 -13.73 -3.47 -13.23
C ASN A 288 -14.05 -3.96 -11.80
N PHE A 289 -15.01 -3.33 -11.12
CA PHE A 289 -15.23 -3.50 -9.69
C PHE A 289 -15.55 -4.95 -9.29
N ASP A 290 -16.36 -5.65 -10.05
CA ASP A 290 -16.69 -7.07 -9.80
C ASP A 290 -15.48 -7.99 -9.98
N GLU A 291 -14.56 -7.66 -10.91
CA GLU A 291 -13.29 -8.37 -11.04
C GLU A 291 -12.39 -8.04 -9.83
N PHE A 292 -12.31 -6.76 -9.43
CA PHE A 292 -11.52 -6.32 -8.28
C PHE A 292 -11.91 -7.07 -7.01
N LYS A 293 -13.22 -7.17 -6.71
CA LYS A 293 -13.71 -7.89 -5.54
C LYS A 293 -13.33 -9.37 -5.48
N LYS A 294 -13.14 -10.00 -6.62
CA LYS A 294 -12.76 -11.43 -6.72
C LYS A 294 -11.26 -11.67 -6.54
N LEU A 295 -10.42 -10.62 -6.55
CA LEU A 295 -8.98 -10.76 -6.48
C LEU A 295 -8.45 -11.07 -5.07
N HIS A 296 -9.24 -10.76 -4.03
CA HIS A 296 -8.91 -11.15 -2.65
C HIS A 296 -10.19 -11.23 -1.80
N PRO A 297 -10.31 -12.19 -0.87
CA PRO A 297 -11.51 -12.34 -0.03
C PRO A 297 -11.84 -11.09 0.81
N ALA A 298 -10.83 -10.33 1.26
CA ALA A 298 -11.04 -9.08 1.99
C ALA A 298 -11.79 -8.00 1.18
N PHE A 299 -11.91 -8.15 -0.13
CA PHE A 299 -12.59 -7.19 -1.01
C PHE A 299 -14.05 -7.57 -1.28
N ALA A 300 -14.49 -8.74 -0.85
CA ALA A 300 -15.80 -9.30 -1.21
C ALA A 300 -16.99 -8.38 -0.86
N HIS A 301 -16.87 -7.62 0.23
CA HIS A 301 -17.94 -6.77 0.77
C HIS A 301 -17.73 -5.28 0.50
N LEU A 302 -16.80 -4.91 -0.39
CA LEU A 302 -16.59 -3.52 -0.76
C LEU A 302 -17.83 -2.95 -1.49
N ASP A 303 -18.15 -1.69 -1.16
CA ASP A 303 -19.18 -0.89 -1.81
C ASP A 303 -18.54 0.40 -2.33
N PRO A 304 -18.67 0.72 -3.63
CA PRO A 304 -18.12 1.95 -4.20
C PRO A 304 -18.55 3.21 -3.46
N LYS A 305 -19.80 3.26 -2.98
CA LYS A 305 -20.32 4.42 -2.26
C LYS A 305 -19.58 4.70 -0.96
N ASN A 306 -19.20 3.64 -0.24
CA ASN A 306 -18.43 3.77 1.00
C ASN A 306 -16.96 4.11 0.70
N MET A 307 -16.38 3.50 -0.35
CA MET A 307 -14.97 3.67 -0.72
C MET A 307 -14.59 5.11 -1.09
N VAL A 308 -15.55 5.94 -1.47
CA VAL A 308 -15.28 7.33 -1.88
C VAL A 308 -15.47 8.35 -0.75
N HIS A 309 -15.89 7.90 0.44
CA HIS A 309 -16.15 8.75 1.60
C HIS A 309 -15.47 8.27 2.89
N ASP A 310 -15.60 6.97 3.20
CA ASP A 310 -15.23 6.45 4.52
C ASP A 310 -13.70 6.42 4.70
N GLY A 311 -13.23 6.91 5.86
CA GLY A 311 -11.81 6.91 6.22
C GLY A 311 -10.94 7.86 5.41
N LEU A 312 -11.50 8.71 4.57
CA LEU A 312 -10.77 9.69 3.75
C LEU A 312 -10.71 11.05 4.47
N SER A 313 -9.60 11.31 5.15
CA SER A 313 -9.37 12.51 5.94
C SER A 313 -8.56 13.59 5.21
N ALA A 314 -7.73 13.22 4.24
CA ALA A 314 -7.11 14.16 3.33
C ALA A 314 -8.10 14.52 2.19
N PRO A 315 -7.96 15.69 1.54
CA PRO A 315 -8.77 16.04 0.38
C PRO A 315 -8.63 14.99 -0.73
N LEU A 316 -9.71 14.74 -1.46
CA LEU A 316 -9.66 13.89 -2.65
C LEU A 316 -8.71 14.48 -3.70
N HIS A 317 -7.98 13.61 -4.38
CA HIS A 317 -7.22 14.01 -5.56
C HIS A 317 -8.16 14.37 -6.72
N GLU A 318 -7.85 15.42 -7.48
CA GLU A 318 -8.73 15.89 -8.56
C GLU A 318 -9.03 14.80 -9.61
N GLY A 319 -8.07 13.93 -9.93
CA GLY A 319 -8.30 12.80 -10.83
C GLY A 319 -9.34 11.81 -10.30
N ALA A 320 -9.33 11.52 -8.99
CA ALA A 320 -10.34 10.67 -8.35
C ALA A 320 -11.69 11.38 -8.29
N ALA A 321 -11.69 12.66 -7.85
CA ALA A 321 -12.90 13.45 -7.75
C ALA A 321 -13.60 13.62 -9.12
N ARG A 322 -12.83 13.79 -10.22
CA ARG A 322 -13.37 13.84 -11.59
C ARG A 322 -14.15 12.57 -11.92
N TYR A 323 -13.56 11.39 -11.69
CA TYR A 323 -14.24 10.13 -11.92
C TYR A 323 -15.52 9.98 -11.06
N TYR A 324 -15.45 10.36 -9.78
CA TYR A 324 -16.58 10.25 -8.87
C TYR A 324 -17.74 11.18 -9.26
N ARG A 325 -17.44 12.40 -9.75
CA ARG A 325 -18.47 13.31 -10.29
C ARG A 325 -19.12 12.73 -11.55
N GLU A 326 -18.34 12.14 -12.46
CA GLU A 326 -18.86 11.46 -13.67
C GLU A 326 -19.83 10.31 -13.31
N LYS A 327 -19.59 9.62 -12.19
CA LYS A 327 -20.49 8.55 -11.69
C LYS A 327 -21.64 9.09 -10.83
N GLY A 328 -21.66 10.39 -10.51
CA GLY A 328 -22.66 10.99 -9.63
C GLY A 328 -22.54 10.56 -8.16
N TRP A 329 -21.35 10.13 -7.72
CA TRP A 329 -21.10 9.69 -6.35
C TRP A 329 -20.74 10.83 -5.41
N ILE A 330 -20.19 11.92 -5.95
CA ILE A 330 -19.94 13.18 -5.24
C ILE A 330 -20.48 14.36 -6.08
N LYS A 331 -20.65 15.54 -5.44
CA LYS A 331 -21.09 16.78 -6.08
C LYS A 331 -19.95 17.49 -6.81
#